data_b4148100aa3ee9fa2a2a4a89b8b8a07e
#
_entry.id   b4148100aa3ee9fa2a2a4a89b8b8a07e
#
_cell.length_a   1.000
_cell.length_b   1.000
_cell.length_c   1.000
_cell.angle_alpha   90.00
_cell.angle_beta   90.00
_cell.angle_gamma   90.00
#
_symmetry.space_group_name_H-M   'P 1'
#
loop_
_entity.id
_entity.type
_entity.pdbx_description
1 polymer ?
#
loop_
_entity_poly.entity_id
_entity_poly.type
_entity_poly.pdbx_seq_one_letter_code
_entity_poly.pdbx_strand_id
1 'polypeptide(L)'
;MPSVSTLTTEDPVLLVQLSDSHLFADANGSLLGLNTARSLQQVIDLVSAEQPSVDVLLATGDLAQDGSVAAYQYFRQATAALAPVARWIPGNHDDVQQMREAAIQSRLMEPRVD
;
A
#
# COMPACT_ATOMS: atom_id res chain seq x y z
N MET A 1 -12.84 3.78 -0.37
CA MET A 1 -12.25 2.59 -0.99
C MET A 1 -10.89 2.92 -1.59
N PRO A 2 -9.87 2.10 -1.37
CA PRO A 2 -8.62 2.28 -2.09
C PRO A 2 -8.84 2.18 -3.60
N SER A 3 -8.07 2.93 -4.36
CA SER A 3 -8.06 2.83 -5.81
C SER A 3 -6.93 1.91 -6.26
N VAL A 4 -7.17 1.15 -7.29
CA VAL A 4 -6.18 0.27 -7.91
C VAL A 4 -6.19 0.46 -9.42
N SER A 5 -4.99 0.55 -9.99
CA SER A 5 -4.80 0.61 -11.44
C SER A 5 -3.70 -0.36 -11.85
N THR A 6 -3.84 -0.94 -13.03
CA THR A 6 -2.81 -1.79 -13.62
C THR A 6 -2.35 -1.19 -14.94
N LEU A 7 -1.04 -1.28 -15.18
CA LEU A 7 -0.42 -0.81 -16.41
C LEU A 7 0.54 -1.87 -16.93
N THR A 8 0.34 -2.32 -18.16
CA THR A 8 1.27 -3.21 -18.82
C THR A 8 2.06 -2.44 -19.87
N THR A 9 3.37 -2.68 -19.92
CA THR A 9 4.27 -2.10 -20.93
C THR A 9 4.58 -3.13 -22.00
N GLU A 10 5.26 -2.73 -23.09
CA GLU A 10 5.70 -3.64 -24.14
C GLU A 10 6.64 -4.72 -23.59
N ASP A 11 7.52 -4.37 -22.64
CA ASP A 11 8.25 -5.35 -21.86
C ASP A 11 7.28 -5.99 -20.86
N PRO A 12 7.43 -7.30 -20.56
CA PRO A 12 6.45 -7.98 -19.69
C PRO A 12 6.59 -7.58 -18.22
N VAL A 13 6.47 -6.29 -17.92
CA VAL A 13 6.46 -5.74 -16.58
C VAL A 13 5.04 -5.32 -16.24
N LEU A 14 4.50 -5.87 -15.15
CA LEU A 14 3.20 -5.48 -14.62
C LEU A 14 3.38 -4.58 -13.41
N LEU A 15 2.88 -3.36 -13.53
CA LEU A 15 2.86 -2.38 -12.46
C LEU A 15 1.43 -2.24 -11.94
N VAL A 16 1.26 -2.37 -10.62
CA VAL A 16 -0.01 -2.13 -9.95
C VAL A 16 0.12 -0.91 -9.08
N GLN A 17 -0.83 0.01 -9.21
CA GLN A 17 -0.92 1.21 -8.38
C GLN A 17 -2.07 1.06 -7.39
N LEU A 18 -1.77 1.29 -6.10
CA LEU A 18 -2.75 1.42 -5.04
C LEU A 18 -2.69 2.82 -4.48
N SER A 19 -3.84 3.41 -4.19
CA SER A 19 -3.91 4.72 -3.56
C SER A 19 -5.08 4.81 -2.58
N ASP A 20 -5.01 5.77 -1.66
CA ASP A 20 -6.12 6.14 -0.78
C ASP A 20 -6.58 5.00 0.13
N SER A 21 -5.65 4.23 0.68
CA SER A 21 -5.99 3.17 1.64
C SER A 21 -6.44 3.71 3.00
N HIS A 22 -5.99 4.91 3.38
CA HIS A 22 -6.40 5.62 4.60
C HIS A 22 -6.40 4.74 5.85
N LEU A 23 -5.32 4.02 6.08
CA LEU A 23 -5.20 3.11 7.23
C LEU A 23 -5.02 3.88 8.53
N PHE A 24 -5.38 3.23 9.63
CA PHE A 24 -5.21 3.73 10.98
C PHE A 24 -4.25 2.83 11.76
N ALA A 25 -3.69 3.35 12.86
CA ALA A 25 -2.95 2.52 13.81
C ALA A 25 -3.83 1.40 14.37
N ASP A 26 -5.12 1.68 14.58
CA ASP A 26 -6.10 0.68 14.97
C ASP A 26 -6.67 0.00 13.72
N ALA A 27 -6.54 -1.33 13.67
CA ALA A 27 -7.07 -2.12 12.55
C ALA A 27 -8.60 -2.04 12.41
N ASN A 28 -9.31 -1.59 13.46
CA ASN A 28 -10.75 -1.36 13.42
C ASN A 28 -11.13 0.06 13.03
N GLY A 29 -10.14 0.91 12.72
CA GLY A 29 -10.38 2.27 12.29
C GLY A 29 -11.25 2.34 11.05
N SER A 30 -12.14 3.33 11.01
CA SER A 30 -13.06 3.50 9.90
C SER A 30 -13.06 4.95 9.40
N LEU A 31 -13.35 5.10 8.12
CA LEU A 31 -13.51 6.39 7.46
C LEU A 31 -14.82 6.35 6.69
N LEU A 32 -15.71 7.29 6.97
CA LEU A 32 -17.03 7.36 6.35
C LEU A 32 -17.81 6.04 6.47
N GLY A 33 -17.68 5.36 7.62
CA GLY A 33 -18.38 4.11 7.89
C GLY A 33 -17.73 2.86 7.33
N LEU A 34 -16.57 2.99 6.64
CA LEU A 34 -15.85 1.83 6.10
C LEU A 34 -14.64 1.51 6.96
N ASN A 35 -14.46 0.22 7.29
CA ASN A 35 -13.22 -0.26 7.87
C ASN A 35 -12.15 -0.26 6.79
N THR A 36 -11.15 0.60 6.93
CA THR A 36 -10.16 0.83 5.88
C THR A 36 -9.20 -0.35 5.69
N ALA A 37 -8.85 -1.04 6.77
CA ALA A 37 -8.02 -2.24 6.68
C ALA A 37 -8.71 -3.36 5.92
N ARG A 38 -10.01 -3.56 6.17
CA ARG A 38 -10.81 -4.55 5.46
C ARG A 38 -10.95 -4.18 3.97
N SER A 39 -11.18 -2.91 3.67
CA SER A 39 -11.27 -2.44 2.28
C SER A 39 -9.96 -2.69 1.53
N LEU A 40 -8.83 -2.41 2.16
CA LEU A 40 -7.52 -2.69 1.56
C LEU A 40 -7.35 -4.19 1.28
N GLN A 41 -7.71 -5.04 2.24
CA GLN A 41 -7.58 -6.49 2.08
C GLN A 41 -8.44 -7.01 0.92
N GLN A 42 -9.64 -6.47 0.74
CA GLN A 42 -10.51 -6.84 -0.39
C GLN A 42 -9.86 -6.51 -1.73
N VAL A 43 -9.23 -5.34 -1.84
CA VAL A 43 -8.52 -4.93 -3.06
C VAL A 43 -7.30 -5.83 -3.30
N ILE A 44 -6.54 -6.14 -2.25
CA ILE A 44 -5.36 -7.01 -2.35
C ILE A 44 -5.78 -8.41 -2.84
N ASP A 45 -6.86 -8.95 -2.28
CA ASP A 45 -7.36 -10.27 -2.67
C ASP A 45 -7.78 -10.28 -4.14
N LEU A 46 -8.43 -9.22 -4.60
CA LEU A 46 -8.85 -9.08 -5.99
C LEU A 46 -7.64 -9.03 -6.93
N VAL A 47 -6.64 -8.22 -6.59
CA VAL A 47 -5.40 -8.12 -7.38
C VAL A 47 -4.69 -9.47 -7.43
N SER A 48 -4.58 -10.16 -6.30
CA SER A 48 -3.92 -11.48 -6.25
C SER A 48 -4.64 -12.52 -7.09
N ALA A 49 -5.98 -12.45 -7.16
CA ALA A 49 -6.78 -13.38 -7.95
C ALA A 49 -6.67 -13.11 -9.46
N GLU A 50 -6.60 -11.85 -9.87
CA GLU A 50 -6.62 -11.46 -11.28
C GLU A 50 -5.22 -11.28 -11.87
N GLN A 51 -4.23 -10.93 -11.04
CA GLN A 51 -2.87 -10.61 -11.46
C GLN A 51 -1.88 -11.49 -10.70
N PRO A 52 -1.60 -12.71 -11.18
CA PRO A 52 -0.78 -13.66 -10.43
C PRO A 52 0.69 -13.25 -10.30
N SER A 53 1.17 -12.32 -11.13
CA SER A 53 2.58 -11.93 -11.14
C SER A 53 2.69 -10.42 -11.32
N VAL A 54 2.77 -9.71 -10.19
CA VAL A 54 2.98 -8.25 -10.19
C VAL A 54 4.46 -7.98 -9.95
N ASP A 55 5.06 -7.16 -10.81
CA ASP A 55 6.50 -6.85 -10.72
C ASP A 55 6.77 -5.65 -9.82
N VAL A 56 5.92 -4.62 -9.89
CA VAL A 56 6.10 -3.38 -9.12
C VAL A 56 4.78 -2.96 -8.52
N LEU A 57 4.80 -2.65 -7.22
CA LEU A 57 3.69 -1.99 -6.53
C LEU A 57 4.03 -0.52 -6.34
N LEU A 58 3.16 0.35 -6.84
CA LEU A 58 3.26 1.79 -6.64
C LEU A 58 2.12 2.22 -5.71
N ALA A 59 2.47 2.65 -4.50
CA ALA A 59 1.50 3.12 -3.52
C ALA A 59 1.55 4.66 -3.48
N THR A 60 0.47 5.30 -3.92
CA THR A 60 0.46 6.74 -4.14
C THR A 60 -0.62 7.43 -3.31
N GLY A 61 -0.19 8.17 -2.30
CA GLY A 61 -1.03 9.10 -1.57
C GLY A 61 -1.99 8.49 -0.55
N ASP A 62 -2.01 9.11 0.61
CA ASP A 62 -2.96 8.84 1.70
C ASP A 62 -3.03 7.36 2.08
N LEU A 63 -1.85 6.75 2.30
CA LEU A 63 -1.75 5.36 2.74
C LEU A 63 -2.26 5.22 4.16
N ALA A 64 -1.97 6.20 5.02
CA ALA A 64 -2.44 6.24 6.40
C ALA A 64 -3.27 7.49 6.61
N GLN A 65 -4.41 7.34 7.29
CA GLN A 65 -5.27 8.46 7.64
C GLN A 65 -4.68 9.28 8.80
N ASP A 66 -4.04 8.60 9.75
CA ASP A 66 -3.48 9.23 10.94
C ASP A 66 -1.95 9.41 10.88
N GLY A 67 -1.31 9.04 9.79
CA GLY A 67 0.14 9.18 9.60
C GLY A 67 0.97 8.34 10.57
N SER A 68 0.41 7.29 11.17
CA SER A 68 1.09 6.48 12.18
C SER A 68 2.01 5.42 11.58
N VAL A 69 3.12 5.13 12.27
CA VAL A 69 4.01 4.02 11.89
C VAL A 69 3.24 2.70 11.83
N ALA A 70 2.34 2.46 12.77
CA ALA A 70 1.57 1.22 12.81
C ALA A 70 0.71 1.03 11.56
N ALA A 71 0.10 2.11 11.04
CA ALA A 71 -0.66 2.05 9.80
C ALA A 71 0.23 1.69 8.60
N TYR A 72 1.40 2.29 8.50
CA TYR A 72 2.35 1.99 7.42
C TYR A 72 2.92 0.59 7.53
N GLN A 73 3.20 0.11 8.73
CA GLN A 73 3.63 -1.27 8.97
C GLN A 73 2.55 -2.25 8.52
N TYR A 74 1.29 -1.96 8.84
CA TYR A 74 0.17 -2.78 8.38
C TYR A 74 0.09 -2.80 6.86
N PHE A 75 0.18 -1.65 6.20
CA PHE A 75 0.17 -1.54 4.74
C PHE A 75 1.28 -2.39 4.14
N ARG A 76 2.47 -2.28 4.68
CA ARG A 76 3.63 -3.02 4.22
C ARG A 76 3.42 -4.52 4.32
N GLN A 77 2.97 -4.99 5.48
CA GLN A 77 2.72 -6.41 5.69
C GLN A 77 1.62 -6.93 4.78
N ALA A 78 0.54 -6.16 4.63
CA ALA A 78 -0.59 -6.56 3.81
C ALA A 78 -0.23 -6.65 2.33
N THR A 79 0.69 -5.82 1.84
CA THR A 79 1.08 -5.76 0.43
C THR A 79 2.37 -6.53 0.11
N ALA A 80 3.05 -7.08 1.11
CA ALA A 80 4.39 -7.66 0.94
C ALA A 80 4.44 -8.78 -0.08
N ALA A 81 3.38 -9.57 -0.21
CA ALA A 81 3.33 -10.69 -1.13
C ALA A 81 2.91 -10.29 -2.55
N LEU A 82 2.50 -9.04 -2.78
CA LEU A 82 2.00 -8.62 -4.09
C LEU A 82 3.11 -8.44 -5.12
N ALA A 83 4.23 -7.85 -4.74
CA ALA A 83 5.30 -7.55 -5.67
C ALA A 83 6.66 -7.53 -4.99
N PRO A 84 7.73 -7.91 -5.71
CA PRO A 84 9.10 -7.87 -5.16
C PRO A 84 9.64 -6.45 -5.01
N VAL A 85 9.09 -5.49 -5.74
CA VAL A 85 9.52 -4.09 -5.69
C VAL A 85 8.31 -3.22 -5.35
N ALA A 86 8.48 -2.31 -4.40
CA ALA A 86 7.44 -1.37 -4.01
C ALA A 86 8.00 0.04 -3.85
N ARG A 87 7.18 1.04 -4.19
CA ARG A 87 7.48 2.45 -3.99
C ARG A 87 6.27 3.14 -3.37
N TRP A 88 6.54 3.95 -2.36
CA TRP A 88 5.51 4.72 -1.67
C TRP A 88 5.70 6.21 -1.93
N ILE A 89 4.63 6.88 -2.29
CA ILE A 89 4.60 8.33 -2.50
C ILE A 89 3.60 8.92 -1.52
N PRO A 90 4.02 9.84 -0.64
CA PRO A 90 3.12 10.39 0.38
C PRO A 90 2.03 11.28 -0.21
N GLY A 91 0.84 11.23 0.41
CA GLY A 91 -0.27 12.14 0.16
C GLY A 91 -0.45 13.14 1.30
N ASN A 92 -1.60 13.81 1.32
CA ASN A 92 -1.86 14.89 2.28
C ASN A 92 -1.93 14.43 3.73
N HIS A 93 -2.43 13.23 3.99
CA HIS A 93 -2.54 12.68 5.34
C HIS A 93 -1.30 11.92 5.79
N ASP A 94 -0.35 11.69 4.90
CA ASP A 94 0.82 10.88 5.19
C ASP A 94 1.91 11.68 5.89
N ASP A 95 2.64 10.98 6.76
CA ASP A 95 3.84 11.48 7.40
C ASP A 95 5.05 10.79 6.80
N VAL A 96 5.85 11.53 6.05
CA VAL A 96 7.00 11.00 5.31
C VAL A 96 8.01 10.32 6.23
N GLN A 97 8.26 10.89 7.41
CA GLN A 97 9.22 10.35 8.35
C GLN A 97 8.75 9.00 8.90
N GLN A 98 7.47 8.90 9.23
CA GLN A 98 6.88 7.65 9.72
C GLN A 98 6.82 6.59 8.62
N MET A 99 6.55 6.99 7.38
CA MET A 99 6.60 6.09 6.22
C MET A 99 7.99 5.50 6.05
N ARG A 100 9.03 6.33 6.10
CA ARG A 100 10.41 5.89 5.95
C ARG A 100 10.82 4.96 7.09
N GLU A 101 10.40 5.25 8.31
CA GLU A 101 10.68 4.40 9.45
C GLU A 101 10.05 3.01 9.28
N ALA A 102 8.80 2.95 8.88
CA ALA A 102 8.13 1.68 8.63
C ALA A 102 8.80 0.90 7.49
N ALA A 103 9.26 1.59 6.45
CA ALA A 103 9.96 0.98 5.32
C ALA A 103 11.30 0.37 5.74
N ILE A 104 12.04 1.04 6.61
CA ILE A 104 13.38 0.60 7.06
C ILE A 104 13.30 -0.63 7.96
N GLN A 105 12.20 -0.85 8.66
CA GLN A 105 12.07 -1.94 9.64
C GLN A 105 12.09 -3.33 9.06
N SER A 106 11.95 -3.49 7.74
CA SER A 106 12.09 -4.81 7.11
C SER A 106 13.42 -4.92 6.37
N ARG A 107 14.10 -6.03 6.59
CA ARG A 107 15.42 -6.28 6.00
C ARG A 107 15.37 -6.88 4.60
N LEU A 108 14.21 -7.35 4.16
CA LEU A 108 14.14 -8.17 2.96
C LEU A 108 13.62 -7.42 1.73
N MET A 109 12.66 -6.55 1.90
CA MET A 109 12.13 -5.74 0.79
C MET A 109 11.64 -4.41 1.34
N GLU A 110 12.52 -3.44 1.33
CA GLU A 110 12.18 -2.09 1.76
C GLU A 110 11.50 -1.36 0.62
N PRO A 111 10.25 -0.90 0.77
CA PRO A 111 9.69 -0.02 -0.23
C PRO A 111 10.45 1.30 -0.23
N ARG A 112 10.69 1.82 -1.40
CA ARG A 112 11.28 3.14 -1.53
C ARG A 112 10.20 4.19 -1.31
N VAL A 113 10.49 5.16 -0.44
CA VAL A 113 9.60 6.29 -0.19
C VAL A 113 10.16 7.51 -0.91
N ASP A 114 9.41 8.02 -1.85
CA ASP A 114 9.75 9.23 -2.61
C ASP A 114 9.01 10.47 -2.05
#